data_579c0cc2579749009fef90b414b8e793
#
_entry.id   579c0cc2579749009fef90b414b8e793
#
_cell.length_a   1.000
_cell.length_b   1.000
_cell.length_c   1.000
_cell.angle_alpha   90.00
_cell.angle_beta   90.00
_cell.angle_gamma   90.00
#
_symmetry.space_group_name_H-M   'P 1'
#
loop_
_entity.id
_entity.type
_entity.pdbx_description
1 polymer ?
#
loop_
_entity_poly.entity_id
_entity_poly.type
_entity_poly.pdbx_seq_one_letter_code
_entity_poly.pdbx_strand_id
1 'polypeptide(L)'
;MNKGYFITLEGPDGSGKSTQLELIAEYLRQNGREVVCTREPGGSEAAERLRQLVLDPQLAIDARTETLLYLAARADHLDKVVRPALASGKIVLCDRFSDSTLVYQGFVRGLPLQELLQLNTFATVSYTHLTLP
;
A
#
# COMPACT_ATOMS: atom_id res chain seq x y z
N MET A 1 2.78 -23.51 -12.26
CA MET A 1 2.35 -22.11 -12.17
C MET A 1 3.02 -21.45 -10.99
N ASN A 2 3.60 -20.28 -11.17
CA ASN A 2 4.25 -19.57 -10.07
C ASN A 2 3.22 -19.00 -9.11
N LYS A 3 3.55 -19.06 -7.82
CA LYS A 3 2.75 -18.42 -6.78
C LYS A 3 3.02 -16.92 -6.77
N GLY A 4 1.98 -16.12 -6.59
CA GLY A 4 2.12 -14.67 -6.42
C GLY A 4 2.55 -14.31 -5.00
N TYR A 5 3.35 -13.26 -4.90
CA TYR A 5 3.81 -12.74 -3.61
C TYR A 5 3.62 -11.23 -3.57
N PHE A 6 3.17 -10.74 -2.44
CA PHE A 6 3.06 -9.31 -2.18
C PHE A 6 4.19 -8.91 -1.23
N ILE A 7 5.13 -8.12 -1.75
CA ILE A 7 6.33 -7.71 -1.04
C ILE A 7 6.30 -6.20 -0.89
N THR A 8 6.49 -5.71 0.34
CA THR A 8 6.49 -4.27 0.61
C THR A 8 7.85 -3.81 1.10
N LEU A 9 8.22 -2.59 0.74
CA LEU A 9 9.36 -1.90 1.31
C LEU A 9 8.86 -0.73 2.14
N GLU A 10 9.28 -0.71 3.39
CA GLU A 10 8.96 0.36 4.32
C GLU A 10 10.18 1.25 4.53
N GLY A 11 9.94 2.51 4.83
CA GLY A 11 11.00 3.46 5.10
C GLY A 11 10.62 4.87 4.66
N PRO A 12 11.33 5.89 5.17
CA PRO A 12 11.04 7.27 4.78
C PRO A 12 11.49 7.55 3.34
N ASP A 13 10.90 8.58 2.75
CA ASP A 13 11.33 9.06 1.45
C ASP A 13 12.79 9.50 1.54
N GLY A 14 13.56 9.25 0.46
CA GLY A 14 14.97 9.58 0.42
C GLY A 14 15.89 8.56 1.04
N SER A 15 15.38 7.40 1.47
CA SER A 15 16.20 6.32 2.05
C SER A 15 16.79 5.36 1.02
N GLY A 16 16.66 5.66 -0.27
CA GLY A 16 17.13 4.77 -1.34
C GLY A 16 16.13 3.68 -1.71
N LYS A 17 14.93 3.76 -1.20
CA LYS A 17 13.88 2.77 -1.38
C LYS A 17 13.50 2.55 -2.83
N SER A 18 13.36 3.63 -3.62
CA SER A 18 13.03 3.55 -5.04
C SER A 18 14.08 2.78 -5.82
N THR A 19 15.36 3.03 -5.54
CA THR A 19 16.48 2.33 -6.18
C THR A 19 16.46 0.85 -5.83
N GLN A 20 16.20 0.52 -4.55
CA GLN A 20 16.09 -0.86 -4.11
C GLN A 20 14.95 -1.59 -4.80
N LEU A 21 13.79 -0.95 -4.94
CA LEU A 21 12.65 -1.54 -5.62
C LEU A 21 12.96 -1.85 -7.08
N GLU A 22 13.63 -0.93 -7.78
CA GLU A 22 14.02 -1.14 -9.18
C GLU A 22 14.99 -2.31 -9.32
N LEU A 23 15.98 -2.41 -8.42
CA LEU A 23 16.96 -3.49 -8.45
C LEU A 23 16.29 -4.85 -8.19
N ILE A 24 15.40 -4.90 -7.22
CA ILE A 24 14.67 -6.13 -6.89
C ILE A 24 13.78 -6.54 -8.06
N ALA A 25 13.06 -5.60 -8.65
CA ALA A 25 12.18 -5.87 -9.79
C ALA A 25 12.98 -6.43 -10.98
N GLU A 26 14.11 -5.81 -11.29
CA GLU A 26 14.97 -6.25 -12.38
C GLU A 26 15.51 -7.66 -12.13
N TYR A 27 16.01 -7.92 -10.92
CA TYR A 27 16.51 -9.23 -10.56
C TYR A 27 15.44 -10.31 -10.73
N LEU A 28 14.23 -10.05 -10.25
CA LEU A 28 13.12 -11.01 -10.35
C LEU A 28 12.71 -11.24 -11.80
N ARG A 29 12.68 -10.18 -12.61
CA ARG A 29 12.35 -10.31 -14.03
C ARG A 29 13.39 -11.12 -14.78
N GLN A 30 14.67 -10.92 -14.46
CA GLN A 30 15.76 -11.70 -15.05
C GLN A 30 15.65 -13.19 -14.69
N ASN A 31 15.00 -13.52 -13.59
CA ASN A 31 14.77 -14.90 -13.17
C ASN A 31 13.39 -15.42 -13.59
N GLY A 32 12.79 -14.79 -14.59
CA GLY A 32 11.57 -15.30 -15.22
C GLY A 32 10.27 -14.96 -14.49
N ARG A 33 10.30 -14.04 -13.54
CA ARG A 33 9.10 -13.63 -12.81
C ARG A 33 8.50 -12.36 -13.40
N GLU A 34 7.18 -12.32 -13.47
CA GLU A 34 6.47 -11.09 -13.78
C GLU A 34 6.30 -10.27 -12.51
N VAL A 35 6.62 -8.98 -12.59
CA VAL A 35 6.64 -8.09 -11.43
C VAL A 35 5.83 -6.84 -11.73
N VAL A 36 4.94 -6.51 -10.81
CA VAL A 36 4.18 -5.26 -10.80
C VAL A 36 4.73 -4.38 -9.69
N CYS A 37 5.17 -3.19 -10.04
CA CYS A 37 5.64 -2.21 -9.06
C CYS A 37 4.53 -1.20 -8.80
N THR A 38 4.24 -0.94 -7.53
CA THR A 38 3.15 -0.06 -7.13
C THR A 38 3.49 0.67 -5.83
N ARG A 39 2.58 1.48 -5.32
CA ARG A 39 2.82 2.29 -4.11
C ARG A 39 1.55 2.52 -3.33
N GLU A 40 1.71 2.87 -2.05
CA GLU A 40 0.62 3.29 -1.15
C GLU A 40 0.93 4.65 -0.51
N PRO A 41 -0.03 5.54 -0.37
CA PRO A 41 -1.36 5.49 -0.97
C PRO A 41 -1.27 5.73 -2.47
N GLY A 42 -2.10 5.03 -3.25
CA GLY A 42 -2.10 5.15 -4.70
C GLY A 42 -2.13 3.79 -5.38
N GLY A 43 -1.62 3.74 -6.60
CA GLY A 43 -1.45 2.50 -7.36
C GLY A 43 -2.58 2.16 -8.32
N SER A 44 -3.76 2.71 -8.14
CA SER A 44 -4.89 2.61 -9.06
C SER A 44 -5.39 4.01 -9.38
N GLU A 45 -6.23 4.16 -10.40
CA GLU A 45 -6.70 5.49 -10.79
C GLU A 45 -7.42 6.20 -9.65
N ALA A 46 -8.38 5.54 -9.02
CA ALA A 46 -9.10 6.13 -7.90
C ALA A 46 -8.18 6.38 -6.71
N ALA A 47 -7.29 5.43 -6.41
CA ALA A 47 -6.36 5.58 -5.30
C ALA A 47 -5.39 6.75 -5.51
N GLU A 48 -4.95 6.99 -6.75
CA GLU A 48 -4.09 8.14 -7.05
C GLU A 48 -4.83 9.47 -6.85
N ARG A 49 -6.11 9.53 -7.21
CA ARG A 49 -6.92 10.73 -6.97
C ARG A 49 -7.14 10.98 -5.48
N LEU A 50 -7.37 9.92 -4.72
CA LEU A 50 -7.50 10.02 -3.27
C LEU A 50 -6.18 10.46 -2.63
N ARG A 51 -5.05 9.98 -3.14
CA ARG A 51 -3.74 10.43 -2.71
C ARG A 51 -3.58 11.94 -2.89
N GLN A 52 -4.01 12.49 -4.03
CA GLN A 52 -3.93 13.92 -4.29
C GLN A 52 -4.71 14.72 -3.26
N LEU A 53 -5.89 14.23 -2.87
CA LEU A 53 -6.69 14.89 -1.83
C LEU A 53 -5.98 14.88 -0.48
N VAL A 54 -5.45 13.72 -0.09
CA VAL A 54 -4.77 13.57 1.20
C VAL A 54 -3.53 14.45 1.31
N LEU A 55 -2.78 14.58 0.22
CA LEU A 55 -1.51 15.31 0.21
C LEU A 55 -1.65 16.79 -0.13
N ASP A 56 -2.86 17.26 -0.43
CA ASP A 56 -3.08 18.65 -0.80
C ASP A 56 -2.95 19.57 0.44
N PRO A 57 -1.91 20.43 0.50
CA PRO A 57 -1.71 21.27 1.66
C PRO A 57 -2.74 22.39 1.80
N GLN A 58 -3.54 22.65 0.76
CA GLN A 58 -4.57 23.68 0.80
C GLN A 58 -5.89 23.18 1.37
N LEU A 59 -6.03 21.83 1.53
CA LEU A 59 -7.23 21.25 2.11
C LEU A 59 -7.06 21.05 3.60
N ALA A 60 -8.05 21.52 4.37
CA ALA A 60 -8.09 21.29 5.80
C ALA A 60 -8.84 19.98 6.05
N ILE A 61 -8.09 18.89 6.15
CA ILE A 61 -8.64 17.54 6.35
C ILE A 61 -8.32 17.09 7.77
N ASP A 62 -9.35 16.68 8.54
CA ASP A 62 -9.15 16.19 9.89
C ASP A 62 -8.64 14.73 9.89
N ALA A 63 -8.24 14.25 11.06
CA ALA A 63 -7.66 12.92 11.22
C ALA A 63 -8.59 11.82 10.75
N ARG A 64 -9.87 11.93 11.06
CA ARG A 64 -10.84 10.90 10.70
C ARG A 64 -11.04 10.84 9.19
N THR A 65 -11.22 11.98 8.54
CA THR A 65 -11.37 12.06 7.09
C THR A 65 -10.13 11.56 6.37
N GLU A 66 -8.95 11.97 6.82
CA GLU A 66 -7.68 11.52 6.26
C GLU A 66 -7.55 10.00 6.33
N THR A 67 -7.85 9.41 7.49
CA THR A 67 -7.79 7.97 7.67
C THR A 67 -8.73 7.25 6.72
N LEU A 68 -9.95 7.74 6.56
CA LEU A 68 -10.92 7.13 5.65
C LEU A 68 -10.47 7.24 4.19
N LEU A 69 -9.86 8.34 3.79
CA LEU A 69 -9.33 8.50 2.43
C LEU A 69 -8.19 7.51 2.18
N TYR A 70 -7.28 7.32 3.12
CA TYR A 70 -6.21 6.33 3.02
C TYR A 70 -6.78 4.93 2.87
N LEU A 71 -7.77 4.58 3.68
CA LEU A 71 -8.38 3.25 3.64
C LEU A 71 -9.14 3.03 2.33
N ALA A 72 -9.82 4.06 1.84
CA ALA A 72 -10.50 3.98 0.53
C ALA A 72 -9.50 3.74 -0.59
N ALA A 73 -8.38 4.47 -0.59
CA ALA A 73 -7.31 4.28 -1.57
C ALA A 73 -6.73 2.87 -1.50
N ARG A 74 -6.51 2.37 -0.29
CA ARG A 74 -6.01 1.00 -0.07
C ARG A 74 -6.97 -0.04 -0.62
N ALA A 75 -8.24 0.09 -0.31
CA ALA A 75 -9.26 -0.87 -0.79
C ALA A 75 -9.27 -0.95 -2.31
N ASP A 76 -9.29 0.18 -2.99
CA ASP A 76 -9.30 0.22 -4.45
C ASP A 76 -8.01 -0.35 -5.05
N HIS A 77 -6.88 0.03 -4.49
CA HIS A 77 -5.56 -0.48 -4.92
C HIS A 77 -5.47 -2.00 -4.79
N LEU A 78 -5.90 -2.54 -3.66
CA LEU A 78 -5.88 -3.99 -3.47
C LEU A 78 -6.81 -4.71 -4.46
N ASP A 79 -8.02 -4.18 -4.66
CA ASP A 79 -9.00 -4.82 -5.54
C ASP A 79 -8.62 -4.74 -7.01
N LYS A 80 -8.07 -3.60 -7.44
CA LYS A 80 -7.79 -3.35 -8.87
C LYS A 80 -6.41 -3.79 -9.32
N VAL A 81 -5.43 -3.79 -8.43
CA VAL A 81 -4.03 -4.02 -8.80
C VAL A 81 -3.45 -5.25 -8.11
N VAL A 82 -3.49 -5.30 -6.78
CA VAL A 82 -2.75 -6.31 -6.03
C VAL A 82 -3.37 -7.70 -6.17
N ARG A 83 -4.65 -7.84 -5.88
CA ARG A 83 -5.31 -9.15 -5.94
C ARG A 83 -5.29 -9.77 -7.33
N PRO A 84 -5.61 -9.03 -8.40
CA PRO A 84 -5.53 -9.63 -9.75
C PRO A 84 -4.11 -10.08 -10.11
N ALA A 85 -3.09 -9.30 -9.75
CA ALA A 85 -1.71 -9.66 -10.02
C ALA A 85 -1.31 -10.92 -9.26
N LEU A 86 -1.66 -11.02 -7.97
CA LEU A 86 -1.36 -12.21 -7.17
C LEU A 86 -2.07 -13.43 -7.71
N ALA A 87 -3.33 -13.29 -8.12
CA ALA A 87 -4.11 -14.39 -8.69
C ALA A 87 -3.49 -14.91 -9.98
N SER A 88 -2.78 -14.06 -10.73
CA SER A 88 -2.07 -14.42 -11.95
C SER A 88 -0.65 -14.95 -11.70
N GLY A 89 -0.26 -15.11 -10.45
CA GLY A 89 1.07 -15.61 -10.10
C GLY A 89 2.19 -14.59 -10.20
N LYS A 90 1.85 -13.32 -10.26
CA LYS A 90 2.83 -12.24 -10.34
C LYS A 90 3.34 -11.85 -8.96
N ILE A 91 4.52 -11.24 -8.93
CA ILE A 91 5.05 -10.62 -7.73
C ILE A 91 4.66 -9.15 -7.76
N VAL A 92 4.10 -8.66 -6.65
CA VAL A 92 3.78 -7.24 -6.49
C VAL A 92 4.78 -6.64 -5.51
N LEU A 93 5.54 -5.65 -5.97
CA LEU A 93 6.44 -4.88 -5.13
C LEU A 93 5.77 -3.54 -4.83
N CYS A 94 5.54 -3.27 -3.57
CA CYS A 94 4.84 -2.07 -3.14
C CYS A 94 5.75 -1.17 -2.31
N ASP A 95 5.84 0.09 -2.72
CA ASP A 95 6.50 1.12 -1.94
C ASP A 95 5.51 1.61 -0.90
N ARG A 96 5.79 1.32 0.36
CA ARG A 96 4.95 1.62 1.52
C ARG A 96 3.60 0.90 1.47
N PHE A 97 3.40 0.03 2.39
CA PHE A 97 2.11 -0.56 2.70
C PHE A 97 2.15 -0.86 4.19
N SER A 98 1.95 0.17 5.00
CA SER A 98 2.16 0.06 6.42
C SER A 98 0.83 0.08 7.17
N ASP A 99 0.28 -1.09 7.44
CA ASP A 99 -0.92 -1.24 8.24
C ASP A 99 -0.71 -0.64 9.64
N SER A 100 0.43 -0.98 10.23
CA SER A 100 0.74 -0.50 11.57
C SER A 100 0.94 1.01 11.62
N THR A 101 1.54 1.60 10.58
CA THR A 101 1.73 3.05 10.55
C THR A 101 0.39 3.78 10.45
N LEU A 102 -0.52 3.31 9.59
CA LEU A 102 -1.84 3.91 9.46
C LEU A 102 -2.61 3.87 10.78
N VAL A 103 -2.62 2.70 11.42
CA VAL A 103 -3.30 2.52 12.70
C VAL A 103 -2.64 3.37 13.79
N TYR A 104 -1.30 3.38 13.84
CA TYR A 104 -0.56 4.16 14.83
C TYR A 104 -0.82 5.66 14.68
N GLN A 105 -0.75 6.18 13.45
CA GLN A 105 -0.99 7.60 13.22
C GLN A 105 -2.40 8.02 13.59
N GLY A 106 -3.39 7.21 13.25
CA GLY A 106 -4.77 7.49 13.63
C GLY A 106 -4.95 7.49 15.14
N PHE A 107 -4.36 6.53 15.82
CA PHE A 107 -4.44 6.43 17.28
C PHE A 107 -3.76 7.63 17.97
N VAL A 108 -2.56 8.01 17.52
CA VAL A 108 -1.83 9.15 18.07
C VAL A 108 -2.62 10.46 17.88
N ARG A 109 -3.36 10.57 16.79
CA ARG A 109 -4.19 11.75 16.51
C ARG A 109 -5.57 11.68 17.19
N GLY A 110 -5.79 10.73 18.07
CA GLY A 110 -6.98 10.66 18.92
C GLY A 110 -8.10 9.79 18.38
N LEU A 111 -7.86 8.98 17.36
CA LEU A 111 -8.90 8.06 16.85
C LEU A 111 -8.92 6.76 17.66
N PRO A 112 -10.10 6.15 17.84
CA PRO A 112 -10.20 4.91 18.62
C PRO A 112 -9.49 3.75 17.92
N LEU A 113 -8.57 3.09 18.65
CA LEU A 113 -7.76 2.01 18.11
C LEU A 113 -8.61 0.85 17.58
N GLN A 114 -9.62 0.45 18.33
CA GLN A 114 -10.46 -0.68 17.97
C GLN A 114 -11.16 -0.47 16.62
N GLU A 115 -11.70 0.73 16.43
CA GLU A 115 -12.37 1.09 15.18
C GLU A 115 -11.38 1.17 14.01
N LEU A 116 -10.18 1.70 14.25
CA LEU A 116 -9.13 1.74 13.25
C LEU A 116 -8.74 0.34 12.77
N LEU A 117 -8.58 -0.59 13.70
CA LEU A 117 -8.25 -1.97 13.37
C LEU A 117 -9.35 -2.62 12.54
N GLN A 118 -10.62 -2.42 12.92
CA GLN A 118 -11.77 -2.97 12.19
C GLN A 118 -11.88 -2.40 10.78
N LEU A 119 -11.71 -1.09 10.65
CA LEU A 119 -11.77 -0.43 9.34
C LEU A 119 -10.63 -0.89 8.42
N ASN A 120 -9.43 -1.02 8.98
CA ASN A 120 -8.30 -1.50 8.19
C ASN A 120 -8.51 -2.95 7.73
N THR A 121 -9.06 -3.80 8.58
CA THR A 121 -9.40 -5.17 8.22
C THR A 121 -10.42 -5.19 7.08
N PHE A 122 -11.47 -4.37 7.17
CA PHE A 122 -12.46 -4.25 6.11
C PHE A 122 -11.83 -3.80 4.79
N ALA A 123 -10.93 -2.82 4.82
CA ALA A 123 -10.31 -2.28 3.62
C ALA A 123 -9.33 -3.27 2.98
N THR A 124 -8.63 -4.06 3.78
CA THR A 124 -7.56 -4.91 3.26
C THR A 124 -8.03 -6.32 2.89
N VAL A 125 -8.97 -6.88 3.61
CA VAL A 125 -9.33 -8.30 3.51
C VAL A 125 -8.05 -9.14 3.68
N SER A 126 -8.09 -10.47 3.77
CA SER A 126 -6.88 -11.25 4.01
C SER A 126 -6.11 -11.52 2.71
N TYR A 127 -4.78 -11.44 2.77
CA TYR A 127 -3.88 -11.72 1.66
C TYR A 127 -2.53 -12.15 2.21
N THR A 128 -1.72 -12.83 1.38
CA THR A 128 -0.35 -13.19 1.73
C THR A 128 0.57 -12.00 1.52
N HIS A 129 1.32 -11.63 2.54
CA HIS A 129 2.07 -10.40 2.56
C HIS A 129 3.44 -10.60 3.21
N LEU A 130 4.48 -10.09 2.56
CA LEU A 130 5.85 -10.03 3.07
C LEU A 130 6.30 -8.58 3.11
N THR A 131 6.85 -8.17 4.26
CA THR A 131 7.39 -6.82 4.43
C THR A 131 8.91 -6.89 4.56
N LEU A 132 9.60 -6.06 3.77
CA LEU A 132 11.05 -5.90 3.86
C LEU A 132 11.39 -4.59 4.58
N PRO A 133 12.39 -4.62 5.49
CA PRO A 133 12.80 -3.42 6.23
C PRO A 133 13.45 -2.36 5.35
#